data_87f0806baf52f2943ee27c6560b65bf4
#
_entry.id   87f0806baf52f2943ee27c6560b65bf4
#
_cell.length_a   1.000
_cell.length_b   1.000
_cell.length_c   1.000
_cell.angle_alpha   90.00
_cell.angle_beta   90.00
_cell.angle_gamma   90.00
#
_symmetry.space_group_name_H-M   'P 1'
#
loop_
_entity.id
_entity.type
_entity.pdbx_description
1 polymer ?
#
loop_
_entity_poly.entity_id
_entity_poly.type
_entity_poly.pdbx_seq_one_letter_code
_entity_poly.pdbx_strand_id
1 'polypeptide(L)'
;MTVEEYLKGLAEQLVYELQPTVSVKQLTENSELLGDYAEAAIRRLIRRVVHPMHVSTGSVLDYPMPDALPQLDVIIWAPFPAPGIFEVEGFALVPRSSAFGVLEIKRSNYSGVDVALEEFIAKAVSWIAARSGPFRDDPQKAVLGIVGVLESKPSARLERLIDEKKVVAVFDKTSDKVTVRANDVFTLINVLHYVSWRYRVQASGPGFPEIVPIPPEKTG
;
A
#
# COMPACT_ATOMS: atom_id res chain seq x y z
N MET A 1 19.81 17.40 -0.55
CA MET A 1 18.79 16.45 -1.08
C MET A 1 17.45 16.90 -0.51
N THR A 2 16.59 17.38 -1.36
CA THR A 2 15.21 17.77 -0.98
C THR A 2 14.34 16.52 -0.87
N VAL A 3 13.17 16.64 -0.22
CA VAL A 3 12.19 15.54 -0.18
C VAL A 3 11.78 15.13 -1.60
N GLU A 4 11.63 16.11 -2.48
CA GLU A 4 11.27 15.87 -3.89
C GLU A 4 12.35 15.07 -4.63
N GLU A 5 13.63 15.39 -4.48
CA GLU A 5 14.75 14.64 -5.05
C GLU A 5 14.80 13.19 -4.53
N TYR A 6 14.54 13.01 -3.23
CA TYR A 6 14.47 11.68 -2.62
C TYR A 6 13.31 10.85 -3.20
N LEU A 7 12.12 11.47 -3.31
CA LEU A 7 10.93 10.82 -3.87
C LEU A 7 11.11 10.47 -5.34
N LYS A 8 11.77 11.36 -6.10
CA LYS A 8 12.11 11.11 -7.50
C LYS A 8 13.07 9.92 -7.62
N GLY A 9 14.10 9.86 -6.79
CA GLY A 9 15.02 8.72 -6.75
C GLY A 9 14.34 7.40 -6.39
N LEU A 10 13.41 7.41 -5.41
CA LEU A 10 12.60 6.23 -5.08
C LEU A 10 11.70 5.82 -6.25
N ALA A 11 11.09 6.79 -6.93
CA ALA A 11 10.25 6.53 -8.09
C ALA A 11 11.07 5.94 -9.25
N GLU A 12 12.26 6.49 -9.54
CA GLU A 12 13.18 5.97 -10.55
C GLU A 12 13.62 4.54 -10.21
N GLN A 13 13.89 4.25 -8.95
CA GLN A 13 14.23 2.90 -8.50
C GLN A 13 13.07 1.92 -8.68
N LEU A 14 11.83 2.33 -8.37
CA LEU A 14 10.62 1.55 -8.64
C LEU A 14 10.44 1.29 -10.15
N VAL A 15 10.65 2.31 -10.99
CA VAL A 15 10.65 2.13 -12.46
C VAL A 15 11.65 1.06 -12.84
N TYR A 16 12.85 1.14 -12.32
CA TYR A 16 13.92 0.20 -12.63
C TYR A 16 13.60 -1.22 -12.16
N GLU A 17 13.00 -1.38 -11.00
CA GLU A 17 12.60 -2.68 -10.45
C GLU A 17 11.34 -3.27 -11.15
N LEU A 18 10.42 -2.42 -11.63
CA LEU A 18 9.20 -2.86 -12.33
C LEU A 18 9.37 -2.91 -13.85
N GLN A 19 10.38 -2.25 -14.41
CA GLN A 19 10.65 -2.26 -15.84
C GLN A 19 10.91 -3.68 -16.40
N PRO A 20 11.58 -4.60 -15.68
CA PRO A 20 11.65 -6.00 -16.09
C PRO A 20 10.28 -6.68 -16.21
N THR A 21 9.26 -6.31 -15.40
CA THR A 21 7.92 -6.90 -15.56
C THR A 21 7.29 -6.56 -16.91
N VAL A 22 7.57 -5.38 -17.42
CA VAL A 22 7.15 -5.00 -18.78
C VAL A 22 7.95 -5.75 -19.83
N SER A 23 9.24 -5.98 -19.60
CA SER A 23 10.14 -6.73 -20.49
C SER A 23 9.94 -8.25 -20.38
N VAL A 24 9.71 -8.76 -19.19
CA VAL A 24 9.42 -10.19 -18.92
C VAL A 24 8.09 -10.60 -19.55
N LYS A 25 7.15 -9.66 -19.80
CA LYS A 25 5.94 -9.93 -20.60
C LYS A 25 6.28 -10.40 -22.02
N GLN A 26 7.47 -10.11 -22.53
CA GLN A 26 7.96 -10.63 -23.81
C GLN A 26 8.53 -12.05 -23.70
N LEU A 27 8.86 -12.49 -22.49
CA LEU A 27 9.45 -13.79 -22.22
C LEU A 27 8.44 -14.82 -21.69
N THR A 28 7.31 -14.36 -21.15
CA THR A 28 6.26 -15.22 -20.63
C THR A 28 4.88 -14.58 -20.76
N GLU A 29 3.90 -15.38 -21.12
CA GLU A 29 2.48 -15.00 -21.11
C GLU A 29 1.81 -15.31 -19.76
N ASN A 30 2.55 -15.87 -18.79
CA ASN A 30 2.02 -16.20 -17.47
C ASN A 30 1.73 -14.94 -16.67
N SER A 31 0.45 -14.55 -16.64
CA SER A 31 -0.03 -13.35 -15.95
C SER A 31 0.13 -13.42 -14.43
N GLU A 32 0.08 -14.62 -13.85
CA GLU A 32 0.26 -14.86 -12.42
C GLU A 32 1.69 -14.53 -12.00
N LEU A 33 2.68 -15.10 -12.70
CA LEU A 33 4.11 -14.82 -12.44
C LEU A 33 4.43 -13.32 -12.53
N LEU A 34 3.83 -12.63 -13.50
CA LEU A 34 4.01 -11.18 -13.67
C LEU A 34 3.36 -10.38 -12.52
N GLY A 35 2.21 -10.86 -12.01
CA GLY A 35 1.53 -10.31 -10.85
C GLY A 35 2.40 -10.42 -9.61
N ASP A 36 2.85 -11.64 -9.29
CA ASP A 36 3.69 -11.95 -8.12
C ASP A 36 4.97 -11.10 -8.10
N TYR A 37 5.60 -10.92 -9.26
CA TYR A 37 6.79 -10.08 -9.36
C TYR A 37 6.49 -8.60 -9.06
N ALA A 38 5.40 -8.06 -9.60
CA ALA A 38 5.00 -6.67 -9.35
C ALA A 38 4.68 -6.45 -7.86
N GLU A 39 3.95 -7.38 -7.25
CA GLU A 39 3.66 -7.35 -5.82
C GLU A 39 4.93 -7.41 -4.97
N ALA A 40 5.86 -8.32 -5.30
CA ALA A 40 7.13 -8.45 -4.59
C ALA A 40 7.96 -7.16 -4.67
N ALA A 41 8.01 -6.50 -5.83
CA ALA A 41 8.73 -5.24 -6.01
C ALA A 41 8.10 -4.11 -5.21
N ILE A 42 6.78 -3.98 -5.22
CA ILE A 42 6.05 -2.97 -4.43
C ILE A 42 6.21 -3.24 -2.93
N ARG A 43 6.07 -4.49 -2.47
CA ARG A 43 6.32 -4.85 -1.07
C ARG A 43 7.73 -4.50 -0.61
N ARG A 44 8.75 -4.69 -1.46
CA ARG A 44 10.13 -4.31 -1.16
C ARG A 44 10.28 -2.81 -0.94
N LEU A 45 9.64 -1.99 -1.76
CA LEU A 45 9.62 -0.54 -1.57
C LEU A 45 8.93 -0.18 -0.25
N ILE A 46 7.75 -0.72 0.01
CA ILE A 46 7.00 -0.43 1.23
C ILE A 46 7.85 -0.74 2.46
N ARG A 47 8.54 -1.89 2.49
CA ARG A 47 9.45 -2.27 3.58
C ARG A 47 10.50 -1.21 3.88
N ARG A 48 11.07 -0.59 2.84
CA ARG A 48 12.10 0.47 3.03
C ARG A 48 11.52 1.71 3.70
N VAL A 49 10.29 2.07 3.36
CA VAL A 49 9.63 3.29 3.85
C VAL A 49 9.11 3.12 5.27
N VAL A 50 8.54 1.95 5.60
CA VAL A 50 7.86 1.72 6.88
C VAL A 50 8.76 1.09 7.95
N HIS A 51 10.04 0.87 7.66
CA HIS A 51 10.97 0.31 8.65
C HIS A 51 10.87 1.04 10.01
N PRO A 52 10.82 0.35 11.15
CA PRO A 52 11.11 -1.08 11.40
C PRO A 52 9.88 -2.01 11.35
N MET A 53 8.75 -1.58 10.80
CA MET A 53 7.56 -2.42 10.72
C MET A 53 7.76 -3.57 9.73
N HIS A 54 6.99 -4.64 9.93
CA HIS A 54 6.95 -5.79 9.04
C HIS A 54 6.01 -5.51 7.87
N VAL A 55 6.31 -6.14 6.74
CA VAL A 55 5.47 -6.11 5.53
C VAL A 55 5.36 -7.52 5.00
N SER A 56 4.15 -8.06 5.04
CA SER A 56 3.85 -9.44 4.67
C SER A 56 2.62 -9.51 3.77
N THR A 57 2.46 -10.60 3.05
CA THR A 57 1.17 -11.04 2.52
C THR A 57 0.48 -11.91 3.58
N GLY A 58 -0.82 -12.16 3.47
CA GLY A 58 -1.52 -13.06 4.39
C GLY A 58 -2.89 -12.55 4.81
N SER A 59 -3.26 -12.71 6.07
CA SER A 59 -4.56 -12.31 6.57
C SER A 59 -4.46 -11.57 7.89
N VAL A 60 -5.37 -10.64 8.10
CA VAL A 60 -5.57 -9.96 9.39
C VAL A 60 -6.73 -10.62 10.11
N LEU A 61 -6.48 -11.09 11.32
CA LEU A 61 -7.40 -11.88 12.14
C LEU A 61 -7.93 -11.07 13.31
N ASP A 62 -9.18 -11.31 13.66
CA ASP A 62 -9.79 -10.78 14.87
C ASP A 62 -9.85 -11.88 15.94
N TYR A 63 -8.81 -11.95 16.75
CA TYR A 63 -8.72 -12.94 17.82
C TYR A 63 -9.44 -12.45 19.08
N PRO A 64 -10.22 -13.29 19.79
CA PRO A 64 -10.45 -14.73 19.57
C PRO A 64 -11.56 -15.07 18.56
N MET A 65 -12.12 -14.11 17.88
CA MET A 65 -13.22 -14.33 16.94
C MET A 65 -12.68 -14.92 15.63
N PRO A 66 -13.37 -15.90 15.02
CA PRO A 66 -12.93 -16.54 13.78
C PRO A 66 -13.22 -15.68 12.53
N ASP A 67 -13.13 -14.36 12.66
CA ASP A 67 -13.35 -13.45 11.56
C ASP A 67 -12.01 -12.90 11.06
N ALA A 68 -11.85 -12.84 9.75
CA ALA A 68 -10.63 -12.43 9.10
C ALA A 68 -10.91 -11.63 7.84
N LEU A 69 -10.03 -10.72 7.49
CA LEU A 69 -9.95 -10.24 6.12
C LEU A 69 -9.46 -11.39 5.22
N PRO A 70 -9.91 -11.45 3.96
CA PRO A 70 -9.36 -12.41 3.01
C PRO A 70 -7.86 -12.20 2.86
N GLN A 71 -7.21 -13.07 2.11
CA GLN A 71 -5.80 -12.89 1.78
C GLN A 71 -5.57 -11.51 1.19
N LEU A 72 -4.57 -10.82 1.74
CA LEU A 72 -4.16 -9.46 1.40
C LEU A 72 -2.79 -9.51 0.74
N ASP A 73 -2.59 -8.68 -0.29
CA ASP A 73 -1.30 -8.57 -0.97
C ASP A 73 -0.25 -7.92 -0.06
N VAL A 74 -0.68 -6.96 0.77
CA VAL A 74 0.19 -6.27 1.72
C VAL A 74 -0.51 -6.05 3.05
N ILE A 75 0.16 -6.48 4.12
CA ILE A 75 -0.14 -6.12 5.50
C ILE A 75 1.09 -5.40 6.06
N ILE A 76 0.91 -4.18 6.54
CA ILE A 76 1.92 -3.44 7.30
C ILE A 76 1.59 -3.64 8.77
N TRP A 77 2.50 -4.24 9.52
CA TRP A 77 2.22 -4.62 10.90
C TRP A 77 3.46 -4.53 11.79
N ALA A 78 3.23 -4.55 13.09
CA ALA A 78 4.30 -4.59 14.09
C ALA A 78 3.95 -5.62 15.16
N PRO A 79 4.95 -6.26 15.80
CA PRO A 79 4.72 -7.26 16.85
C PRO A 79 4.27 -6.63 18.18
N PHE A 80 3.52 -5.55 18.10
CA PHE A 80 2.96 -4.82 19.24
C PHE A 80 1.57 -4.28 18.87
N PRO A 81 0.56 -4.36 19.76
CA PRO A 81 0.61 -4.94 21.11
C PRO A 81 0.64 -6.47 21.16
N ALA A 82 0.44 -7.14 20.06
CA ALA A 82 0.48 -8.60 19.97
C ALA A 82 1.40 -9.06 18.83
N PRO A 83 2.20 -10.13 19.05
CA PRO A 83 3.01 -10.70 17.97
C PRO A 83 2.13 -11.27 16.86
N GLY A 84 2.71 -11.48 15.68
CA GLY A 84 2.09 -12.28 14.63
C GLY A 84 1.75 -13.69 15.16
N ILE A 85 0.59 -14.21 14.80
CA ILE A 85 0.20 -15.58 15.18
C ILE A 85 1.06 -16.60 14.43
N PHE A 86 1.39 -16.25 13.20
CA PHE A 86 2.20 -17.06 12.32
C PHE A 86 2.93 -16.16 11.31
N GLU A 87 4.21 -16.40 11.09
CA GLU A 87 5.01 -15.70 10.08
C GLU A 87 6.02 -16.66 9.46
N VAL A 88 5.96 -16.85 8.15
CA VAL A 88 6.91 -17.65 7.37
C VAL A 88 7.13 -17.00 6.01
N GLU A 89 8.39 -16.73 5.66
CA GLU A 89 8.81 -16.29 4.31
C GLU A 89 8.00 -15.12 3.72
N GLY A 90 7.59 -14.17 4.57
CA GLY A 90 6.83 -13.00 4.13
C GLY A 90 5.32 -13.21 4.04
N PHE A 91 4.81 -14.38 4.44
CA PHE A 91 3.40 -14.63 4.74
C PHE A 91 3.17 -14.50 6.24
N ALA A 92 2.08 -13.85 6.65
CA ALA A 92 1.75 -13.71 8.06
C ALA A 92 0.24 -13.81 8.33
N LEU A 93 -0.09 -14.38 9.49
CA LEU A 93 -1.38 -14.22 10.12
C LEU A 93 -1.23 -13.21 11.26
N VAL A 94 -1.82 -12.05 11.09
CA VAL A 94 -1.58 -10.89 11.95
C VAL A 94 -2.81 -10.56 12.76
N PRO A 95 -2.68 -10.42 14.11
CA PRO A 95 -3.76 -9.89 14.93
C PRO A 95 -4.11 -8.47 14.47
N ARG A 96 -5.38 -8.15 14.39
CA ARG A 96 -5.85 -6.83 13.93
C ARG A 96 -5.30 -5.67 14.76
N SER A 97 -5.12 -5.86 16.06
CA SER A 97 -4.50 -4.87 16.95
C SER A 97 -3.08 -4.49 16.55
N SER A 98 -2.41 -5.33 15.79
CA SER A 98 -1.03 -5.15 15.32
C SER A 98 -0.94 -4.80 13.83
N ALA A 99 -2.07 -4.75 13.11
CA ALA A 99 -2.14 -4.35 11.70
C ALA A 99 -2.31 -2.82 11.59
N PHE A 100 -1.36 -2.16 10.95
CA PHE A 100 -1.31 -0.71 10.77
C PHE A 100 -1.69 -0.25 9.36
N GLY A 101 -1.69 -1.13 8.39
CA GLY A 101 -2.13 -0.83 7.03
C GLY A 101 -2.38 -2.10 6.24
N VAL A 102 -3.34 -2.03 5.33
CA VAL A 102 -3.66 -3.10 4.39
C VAL A 102 -3.77 -2.52 2.98
N LEU A 103 -3.07 -3.15 2.04
CA LEU A 103 -3.04 -2.67 0.68
C LEU A 103 -3.30 -3.82 -0.29
N GLU A 104 -3.96 -3.48 -1.38
CA GLU A 104 -4.20 -4.38 -2.51
C GLU A 104 -3.41 -3.90 -3.72
N ILE A 105 -2.72 -4.80 -4.40
CA ILE A 105 -1.88 -4.49 -5.54
C ILE A 105 -2.48 -5.09 -6.80
N LYS A 106 -2.66 -4.27 -7.81
CA LYS A 106 -3.00 -4.73 -9.16
C LYS A 106 -1.88 -4.33 -10.11
N ARG A 107 -1.40 -5.27 -10.90
CA ARG A 107 -0.29 -5.04 -11.84
C ARG A 107 -0.62 -3.93 -12.84
N SER A 108 -1.83 -3.96 -13.41
CA SER A 108 -2.28 -2.99 -14.41
C SER A 108 -3.78 -2.74 -14.35
N ASN A 109 -4.24 -1.75 -15.09
CA ASN A 109 -5.64 -1.38 -15.22
C ASN A 109 -6.39 -2.25 -16.25
N TYR A 110 -6.50 -3.54 -15.99
CA TYR A 110 -7.33 -4.45 -16.79
C TYR A 110 -8.82 -4.21 -16.56
N SER A 111 -9.66 -4.82 -17.40
CA SER A 111 -11.13 -4.71 -17.29
C SER A 111 -11.61 -5.24 -15.92
N GLY A 112 -12.32 -4.40 -15.16
CA GLY A 112 -12.88 -4.73 -13.84
C GLY A 112 -11.96 -4.45 -12.67
N VAL A 113 -10.73 -3.94 -12.88
CA VAL A 113 -9.80 -3.59 -11.80
C VAL A 113 -10.37 -2.53 -10.86
N ASP A 114 -11.10 -1.57 -11.40
CA ASP A 114 -11.78 -0.50 -10.67
C ASP A 114 -12.85 -1.03 -9.70
N VAL A 115 -13.63 -2.02 -10.16
CA VAL A 115 -14.62 -2.71 -9.32
C VAL A 115 -13.93 -3.48 -8.20
N ALA A 116 -12.92 -4.28 -8.54
CA ALA A 116 -12.20 -5.09 -7.57
C ALA A 116 -11.54 -4.24 -6.48
N LEU A 117 -10.92 -3.11 -6.85
CA LEU A 117 -10.29 -2.19 -5.89
C LEU A 117 -11.34 -1.47 -5.04
N GLU A 118 -12.46 -1.02 -5.61
CA GLU A 118 -13.52 -0.37 -4.85
C GLU A 118 -14.15 -1.33 -3.82
N GLU A 119 -14.42 -2.57 -4.21
CA GLU A 119 -14.93 -3.61 -3.30
C GLU A 119 -13.95 -3.95 -2.19
N PHE A 120 -12.65 -4.10 -2.53
CA PHE A 120 -11.60 -4.32 -1.53
C PHE A 120 -11.57 -3.18 -0.51
N ILE A 121 -11.49 -1.93 -0.99
CA ILE A 121 -11.41 -0.75 -0.12
C ILE A 121 -12.64 -0.65 0.77
N ALA A 122 -13.85 -0.80 0.21
CA ALA A 122 -15.08 -0.75 0.97
C ALA A 122 -15.15 -1.82 2.06
N LYS A 123 -14.76 -3.06 1.72
CA LYS A 123 -14.73 -4.19 2.65
C LYS A 123 -13.69 -3.98 3.75
N ALA A 124 -12.46 -3.60 3.40
CA ALA A 124 -11.39 -3.40 4.36
C ALA A 124 -11.68 -2.22 5.30
N VAL A 125 -12.14 -1.09 4.78
CA VAL A 125 -12.54 0.08 5.57
C VAL A 125 -13.68 -0.27 6.53
N SER A 126 -14.72 -0.92 6.05
CA SER A 126 -15.84 -1.35 6.88
C SER A 126 -15.40 -2.32 7.99
N TRP A 127 -14.56 -3.29 7.66
CA TRP A 127 -14.04 -4.25 8.62
C TRP A 127 -13.17 -3.60 9.71
N ILE A 128 -12.30 -2.64 9.33
CA ILE A 128 -11.46 -1.89 10.28
C ILE A 128 -12.32 -0.99 11.16
N ALA A 129 -13.29 -0.27 10.59
CA ALA A 129 -14.18 0.64 11.32
C ALA A 129 -15.07 -0.07 12.37
N ALA A 130 -15.50 -1.29 12.07
CA ALA A 130 -16.39 -2.05 12.94
C ALA A 130 -15.74 -2.48 14.26
N ARG A 131 -14.44 -2.29 14.44
CA ARG A 131 -13.69 -2.96 15.51
C ARG A 131 -12.64 -2.06 16.16
N SER A 132 -12.14 -2.44 17.36
CA SER A 132 -11.05 -1.74 18.02
C SER A 132 -9.70 -2.04 17.33
N GLY A 133 -8.85 -1.05 17.11
CA GLY A 133 -7.54 -1.21 16.48
C GLY A 133 -6.89 0.15 16.18
N PRO A 134 -5.66 0.15 15.63
CA PRO A 134 -4.90 1.37 15.41
C PRO A 134 -5.60 2.44 14.59
N PHE A 135 -6.48 2.05 13.68
CA PHE A 135 -7.15 2.94 12.71
C PHE A 135 -8.68 2.93 12.81
N ARG A 136 -9.24 2.49 13.94
CA ARG A 136 -10.70 2.49 14.12
C ARG A 136 -11.35 3.82 13.78
N ASP A 137 -10.74 4.91 14.22
CA ASP A 137 -11.31 6.26 14.09
C ASP A 137 -11.02 6.90 12.71
N ASP A 138 -10.08 6.33 11.95
CA ASP A 138 -9.72 6.80 10.61
C ASP A 138 -9.32 5.62 9.69
N PRO A 139 -10.26 4.69 9.43
CA PRO A 139 -9.95 3.45 8.72
C PRO A 139 -9.50 3.68 7.27
N GLN A 140 -9.94 4.78 6.65
CA GLN A 140 -9.59 5.10 5.27
C GLN A 140 -8.09 5.35 5.09
N LYS A 141 -7.40 5.86 6.12
CA LYS A 141 -5.95 6.10 6.07
C LYS A 141 -5.09 4.83 6.22
N ALA A 142 -5.72 3.71 6.55
CA ALA A 142 -5.06 2.42 6.70
C ALA A 142 -5.23 1.52 5.46
N VAL A 143 -6.04 1.94 4.49
CA VAL A 143 -6.42 1.12 3.33
C VAL A 143 -6.07 1.85 2.05
N LEU A 144 -5.36 1.18 1.13
CA LEU A 144 -4.97 1.77 -0.15
C LEU A 144 -4.95 0.71 -1.25
N GLY A 145 -5.51 1.05 -2.40
CA GLY A 145 -5.31 0.30 -3.64
C GLY A 145 -4.07 0.80 -4.41
N ILE A 146 -3.35 -0.09 -5.04
CA ILE A 146 -2.19 0.25 -5.87
C ILE A 146 -2.37 -0.37 -7.26
N VAL A 147 -2.27 0.45 -8.29
CA VAL A 147 -2.14 0.01 -9.68
C VAL A 147 -0.70 0.23 -10.13
N GLY A 148 0.01 -0.84 -10.47
CA GLY A 148 1.41 -0.76 -10.88
C GLY A 148 1.57 0.07 -12.16
N VAL A 149 0.82 -0.25 -13.21
CA VAL A 149 0.93 0.42 -14.51
C VAL A 149 -0.45 0.70 -15.09
N LEU A 150 -0.71 1.93 -15.52
CA LEU A 150 -1.82 2.25 -16.41
C LEU A 150 -1.40 1.95 -17.85
N GLU A 151 -1.83 0.82 -18.39
CA GLU A 151 -1.54 0.39 -19.76
C GLU A 151 -2.51 1.01 -20.79
N SER A 152 -3.63 1.57 -20.30
CA SER A 152 -4.66 2.26 -21.10
C SER A 152 -5.28 3.38 -20.28
N LYS A 153 -6.07 4.23 -20.93
CA LYS A 153 -6.83 5.26 -20.22
C LYS A 153 -7.68 4.63 -19.11
N PRO A 154 -7.57 5.08 -17.85
CA PRO A 154 -8.36 4.56 -16.76
C PRO A 154 -9.87 4.80 -16.99
N SER A 155 -10.71 3.95 -16.44
CA SER A 155 -12.15 4.18 -16.39
C SER A 155 -12.47 5.39 -15.52
N ALA A 156 -13.64 6.02 -15.73
CA ALA A 156 -14.08 7.14 -14.90
C ALA A 156 -14.16 6.76 -13.39
N ARG A 157 -14.45 5.49 -13.08
CA ARG A 157 -14.46 4.97 -11.72
C ARG A 157 -13.04 4.91 -11.13
N LEU A 158 -12.08 4.38 -11.89
CA LEU A 158 -10.68 4.32 -11.45
C LEU A 158 -10.08 5.73 -11.29
N GLU A 159 -10.36 6.65 -12.21
CA GLU A 159 -9.96 8.06 -12.10
C GLU A 159 -10.50 8.66 -10.80
N ARG A 160 -11.78 8.48 -10.49
CA ARG A 160 -12.38 8.96 -9.24
C ARG A 160 -11.66 8.37 -8.00
N LEU A 161 -11.36 7.08 -7.97
CA LEU A 161 -10.64 6.46 -6.85
C LEU A 161 -9.23 7.03 -6.68
N ILE A 162 -8.56 7.38 -7.77
CA ILE A 162 -7.26 8.04 -7.76
C ILE A 162 -7.38 9.47 -7.23
N ASP A 163 -8.34 10.25 -7.70
CA ASP A 163 -8.57 11.63 -7.26
C ASP A 163 -8.92 11.70 -5.77
N GLU A 164 -9.69 10.72 -5.29
CA GLU A 164 -10.03 10.55 -3.87
C GLU A 164 -8.86 10.00 -3.02
N LYS A 165 -7.70 9.74 -3.62
CA LYS A 165 -6.50 9.17 -2.98
C LYS A 165 -6.74 7.83 -2.28
N LYS A 166 -7.73 7.09 -2.76
CA LYS A 166 -8.02 5.71 -2.33
C LYS A 166 -7.22 4.69 -3.13
N VAL A 167 -6.82 5.06 -4.32
CA VAL A 167 -5.97 4.29 -5.22
C VAL A 167 -4.83 5.17 -5.70
N VAL A 168 -3.64 4.59 -5.83
CA VAL A 168 -2.50 5.21 -6.48
C VAL A 168 -2.10 4.41 -7.70
N ALA A 169 -1.79 5.10 -8.81
CA ALA A 169 -1.21 4.49 -9.99
C ALA A 169 0.26 4.88 -10.08
N VAL A 170 1.16 3.90 -10.13
CA VAL A 170 2.60 4.18 -10.04
C VAL A 170 3.16 4.65 -11.37
N PHE A 171 2.78 3.97 -12.46
CA PHE A 171 3.26 4.28 -13.80
C PHE A 171 2.12 4.52 -14.78
N ASP A 172 2.42 5.31 -15.80
CA ASP A 172 1.60 5.54 -16.98
C ASP A 172 2.34 5.06 -18.23
N LYS A 173 1.70 4.17 -18.98
CA LYS A 173 2.19 3.62 -20.26
C LYS A 173 1.16 3.87 -21.38
N THR A 174 0.38 4.92 -21.31
CA THR A 174 -0.60 5.27 -22.35
C THR A 174 0.06 5.71 -23.67
N SER A 175 1.36 5.93 -23.67
CA SER A 175 2.22 6.15 -24.83
C SER A 175 3.34 5.09 -24.87
N ASP A 176 4.18 5.11 -25.90
CA ASP A 176 5.34 4.20 -26.00
C ASP A 176 6.39 4.40 -24.88
N LYS A 177 6.19 5.40 -24.03
CA LYS A 177 7.04 5.68 -22.88
C LYS A 177 6.32 5.35 -21.58
N VAL A 178 7.06 4.68 -20.69
CA VAL A 178 6.63 4.51 -19.32
C VAL A 178 7.05 5.77 -18.54
N THR A 179 6.07 6.45 -17.94
CA THR A 179 6.30 7.64 -17.11
C THR A 179 5.84 7.40 -15.69
N VAL A 180 6.54 8.00 -14.72
CA VAL A 180 6.17 7.91 -13.31
C VAL A 180 5.08 8.93 -13.01
N ARG A 181 4.05 8.50 -12.32
CA ARG A 181 3.00 9.37 -11.77
C ARG A 181 3.46 9.94 -10.42
N ALA A 182 4.31 10.97 -10.49
CA ALA A 182 4.99 11.50 -9.30
C ALA A 182 4.05 11.88 -8.16
N ASN A 183 2.88 12.47 -8.45
CA ASN A 183 1.88 12.84 -7.42
C ASN A 183 1.28 11.61 -6.74
N ASP A 184 1.06 10.52 -7.48
CA ASP A 184 0.49 9.29 -6.91
C ASP A 184 1.53 8.57 -6.06
N VAL A 185 2.79 8.53 -6.52
CA VAL A 185 3.91 8.01 -5.70
C VAL A 185 4.09 8.84 -4.43
N PHE A 186 3.99 10.16 -4.52
CA PHE A 186 4.00 11.03 -3.35
C PHE A 186 2.85 10.71 -2.38
N THR A 187 1.64 10.47 -2.90
CA THR A 187 0.49 10.05 -2.10
C THR A 187 0.76 8.72 -1.40
N LEU A 188 1.30 7.73 -2.11
CA LEU A 188 1.69 6.44 -1.52
C LEU A 188 2.66 6.63 -0.34
N ILE A 189 3.73 7.41 -0.56
CA ILE A 189 4.73 7.63 0.48
C ILE A 189 4.13 8.37 1.68
N ASN A 190 3.27 9.34 1.48
CA ASN A 190 2.59 10.04 2.58
C ASN A 190 1.70 9.09 3.40
N VAL A 191 0.95 8.19 2.75
CA VAL A 191 0.17 7.16 3.45
C VAL A 191 1.10 6.26 4.27
N LEU A 192 2.20 5.79 3.70
CA LEU A 192 3.17 4.94 4.39
C LEU A 192 3.84 5.66 5.57
N HIS A 193 4.19 6.93 5.41
CA HIS A 193 4.72 7.74 6.51
C HIS A 193 3.69 7.94 7.63
N TYR A 194 2.42 8.17 7.28
CA TYR A 194 1.35 8.26 8.27
C TYR A 194 1.17 6.96 9.04
N VAL A 195 1.18 5.81 8.37
CA VAL A 195 1.14 4.49 9.00
C VAL A 195 2.31 4.29 9.96
N SER A 196 3.52 4.64 9.52
CA SER A 196 4.73 4.57 10.35
C SER A 196 4.68 5.53 11.55
N TRP A 197 4.16 6.73 11.38
CA TRP A 197 3.96 7.69 12.46
C TRP A 197 2.96 7.17 13.49
N ARG A 198 1.81 6.62 13.06
CA ARG A 198 0.81 6.02 13.96
C ARG A 198 1.41 4.90 14.80
N TYR A 199 2.24 4.05 14.21
CA TYR A 199 2.98 3.03 14.94
C TYR A 199 3.88 3.64 16.02
N ARG A 200 4.67 4.65 15.68
CA ARG A 200 5.58 5.31 16.63
C ARG A 200 4.83 5.95 17.79
N VAL A 201 3.73 6.63 17.52
CA VAL A 201 2.89 7.25 18.55
C VAL A 201 2.33 6.19 19.51
N GLN A 202 1.86 5.07 18.99
CA GLN A 202 1.34 3.98 19.84
C GLN A 202 2.44 3.25 20.61
N ALA A 203 3.60 3.04 20.00
CA ALA A 203 4.74 2.37 20.65
C ALA A 203 5.40 3.24 21.73
N SER A 204 5.28 4.56 21.63
CA SER A 204 5.93 5.50 22.56
C SER A 204 5.17 5.71 23.87
N GLY A 205 3.87 5.38 23.92
CA GLY A 205 3.03 5.59 25.11
C GLY A 205 2.84 7.06 25.52
N PRO A 206 2.09 7.35 26.59
CA PRO A 206 1.92 8.72 27.08
C PRO A 206 3.23 9.19 27.72
N GLY A 207 4.01 10.01 27.03
CA GLY A 207 5.27 10.60 27.56
C GLY A 207 6.28 11.05 26.50
N PHE A 208 6.08 10.71 25.26
CA PHE A 208 6.91 11.23 24.17
C PHE A 208 6.33 12.51 23.58
N PRO A 209 7.19 13.52 23.26
CA PRO A 209 6.71 14.74 22.63
C PRO A 209 6.03 14.44 21.29
N GLU A 210 4.89 15.05 21.07
CA GLU A 210 4.17 15.00 19.80
C GLU A 210 5.12 15.46 18.68
N ILE A 211 5.53 14.54 17.83
CA ILE A 211 6.18 14.92 16.57
C ILE A 211 5.05 15.37 15.64
N VAL A 212 4.76 16.66 15.65
CA VAL A 212 3.79 17.26 14.75
C VAL A 212 4.31 17.10 13.32
N PRO A 213 3.58 16.44 12.41
CA PRO A 213 3.97 16.41 11.00
C PRO A 213 4.03 17.84 10.48
N ILE A 214 5.14 18.20 9.84
CA ILE A 214 5.27 19.49 9.17
C ILE A 214 4.20 19.53 8.07
N PRO A 215 3.21 20.45 8.14
CA PRO A 215 2.23 20.54 7.08
C PRO A 215 2.94 20.92 5.77
N PRO A 216 2.49 20.41 4.61
CA PRO A 216 3.06 20.81 3.34
C PRO A 216 2.94 22.33 3.20
N GLU A 217 4.05 22.99 2.86
CA GLU A 217 4.04 24.42 2.58
C GLU A 217 2.98 24.69 1.50
N LYS A 218 2.09 25.62 1.82
CA LYS A 218 1.16 26.13 0.82
C LYS A 218 2.00 26.91 -0.19
N THR A 219 2.27 26.30 -1.33
CA THR A 219 2.77 27.02 -2.49
C THR A 219 1.72 28.07 -2.86
N GLY A 220 2.03 29.32 -2.58
CA GLY A 220 1.31 30.49 -3.06
C GLY A 220 1.45 30.69 -4.56
#